data_7b28c0ed1d48b43c2713a7e9bd8239fe
#
_entry.id   7b28c0ed1d48b43c2713a7e9bd8239fe
#
_cell.length_a   1.000
_cell.length_b   1.000
_cell.length_c   1.000
_cell.angle_alpha   90.00
_cell.angle_beta   90.00
_cell.angle_gamma   90.00
#
_symmetry.space_group_name_H-M   'P 1'
#
loop_
_entity.id
_entity.type
_entity.pdbx_description
1 polymer ?
#
loop_
_entity_poly.entity_id
_entity_poly.type
_entity_poly.pdbx_seq_one_letter_code
_entity_poly.pdbx_strand_id
1 'polypeptide(L)'
;MAAPQVHHQELQALFTGVRRGFDDLIVDQFRGIKYAKIPARFERAQPVESFDGVAIDATKYGPKCPQVHVDVRHLLRIPEDFEIEPEAEDEFECLNLDITSPPLSGTNGPLPVLVWIYGGSQVVTFCSAQSKICDPTRIVAESIKGNQPLIFVSFNYRLNIFSFGDGKEKNLAIKDQRLAIDWVRKNIAEFGGDPNNITLAGESAGAVYVHAHLITGPPVRRAVLASGSLYLSSPLPVERGNALINTLESKVQELGQESLRHSSVDCLIRALQECNVNTMWIQEDSVFQDWGNKPEQVEELMIGDTEYESVIWRNGIETFDGASIAAAFETDKSYGTKLRKMYQVVHDRPTACKLGALDFVNDTRYTLPVELVADKLKAANKRVFRYVVDQANPWQSSSRSHHAVDLLFLFGGIDLSFNPAANEVGQEMRKRWIRFVNGMSPWSEDRRFAYGPLGECKEITEAQFASRRRVEHLKLLREAGIGAYLPIAFALTAGRISLLN
;
A
#
# COMPACT_ATOMS: atom_id res chain seq x y z
N MET A 1 22.06 25.20 -9.54
CA MET A 1 22.79 24.39 -8.53
C MET A 1 23.39 23.20 -9.26
N ALA A 2 24.58 22.72 -8.86
CA ALA A 2 25.18 21.54 -9.46
C ALA A 2 24.33 20.30 -9.17
N ALA A 3 24.26 19.36 -10.13
CA ALA A 3 23.56 18.09 -9.95
C ALA A 3 24.24 17.25 -8.83
N PRO A 4 23.47 16.58 -7.97
CA PRO A 4 24.06 15.70 -6.96
C PRO A 4 24.66 14.46 -7.62
N GLN A 5 25.80 14.02 -7.11
CA GLN A 5 26.51 12.85 -7.59
C GLN A 5 26.87 11.92 -6.43
N VAL A 6 26.73 10.62 -6.66
CA VAL A 6 27.15 9.55 -5.75
C VAL A 6 28.04 8.56 -6.49
N HIS A 7 29.27 8.44 -6.03
CA HIS A 7 30.20 7.41 -6.51
C HIS A 7 30.04 6.16 -5.64
N HIS A 8 29.40 5.13 -6.18
CA HIS A 8 29.11 3.88 -5.45
C HIS A 8 30.16 2.83 -5.80
N GLN A 9 30.97 2.44 -4.81
CA GLN A 9 32.11 1.56 -5.01
C GLN A 9 31.67 0.12 -5.36
N GLU A 10 30.77 -0.48 -4.58
CA GLU A 10 30.34 -1.87 -4.80
C GLU A 10 29.57 -2.03 -6.12
N LEU A 11 28.70 -1.09 -6.46
CA LEU A 11 27.98 -1.10 -7.74
C LEU A 11 28.84 -0.65 -8.91
N GLN A 12 30.06 -0.18 -8.68
CA GLN A 12 30.97 0.34 -9.70
C GLN A 12 30.27 1.35 -10.63
N ALA A 13 29.63 2.36 -10.05
CA ALA A 13 28.84 3.34 -10.79
C ALA A 13 28.98 4.75 -10.24
N LEU A 14 28.85 5.74 -11.13
CA LEU A 14 28.65 7.13 -10.78
C LEU A 14 27.20 7.49 -11.07
N PHE A 15 26.40 7.69 -10.04
CA PHE A 15 25.02 8.14 -10.18
C PHE A 15 24.94 9.66 -10.21
N THR A 16 24.28 10.21 -11.23
CA THR A 16 23.97 11.65 -11.32
C THR A 16 22.48 11.85 -11.15
N GLY A 17 22.06 12.53 -10.08
CA GLY A 17 20.68 12.77 -9.71
C GLY A 17 20.17 14.17 -10.01
N VAL A 18 18.99 14.49 -9.48
CA VAL A 18 18.32 15.79 -9.60
C VAL A 18 18.30 16.49 -8.25
N ARG A 19 18.63 17.76 -8.23
CA ARG A 19 18.48 18.62 -7.06
C ARG A 19 17.17 19.42 -7.15
N ARG A 20 16.34 19.31 -6.11
CA ARG A 20 15.02 19.93 -6.03
C ARG A 20 15.00 20.95 -4.88
N GLY A 21 14.46 22.13 -5.13
CA GLY A 21 14.10 23.08 -4.08
C GLY A 21 12.69 22.80 -3.55
N PHE A 22 12.50 22.93 -2.25
CA PHE A 22 11.20 22.94 -1.60
C PHE A 22 11.25 24.01 -0.48
N ASP A 23 10.48 25.08 -0.65
CA ASP A 23 10.66 26.31 0.13
C ASP A 23 12.14 26.74 0.10
N ASP A 24 12.74 27.02 1.26
CA ASP A 24 14.16 27.37 1.41
C ASP A 24 15.09 26.15 1.55
N LEU A 25 14.55 24.93 1.37
CA LEU A 25 15.27 23.68 1.57
C LEU A 25 15.64 23.01 0.23
N ILE A 26 16.63 22.15 0.31
CA ILE A 26 17.12 21.39 -0.85
C ILE A 26 17.01 19.91 -0.53
N VAL A 27 16.53 19.15 -1.52
CA VAL A 27 16.49 17.68 -1.53
C VAL A 27 17.18 17.17 -2.78
N ASP A 28 17.91 16.09 -2.65
CA ASP A 28 18.53 15.38 -3.77
C ASP A 28 17.70 14.13 -4.09
N GLN A 29 17.49 13.86 -5.39
CA GLN A 29 16.77 12.69 -5.87
C GLN A 29 17.62 11.92 -6.86
N PHE A 30 17.69 10.60 -6.69
CA PHE A 30 18.27 9.65 -7.63
C PHE A 30 17.15 8.72 -8.08
N ARG A 31 16.79 8.79 -9.36
CA ARG A 31 15.58 8.19 -9.92
C ARG A 31 15.91 7.07 -10.88
N GLY A 32 15.01 6.08 -10.98
CA GLY A 32 15.07 5.00 -11.95
C GLY A 32 16.29 4.08 -11.83
N ILE A 33 16.85 3.92 -10.62
CA ILE A 33 17.98 3.03 -10.40
C ILE A 33 17.51 1.59 -10.49
N LYS A 34 18.06 0.81 -11.42
CA LYS A 34 17.75 -0.62 -11.54
C LYS A 34 18.29 -1.40 -10.34
N TYR A 35 17.41 -2.13 -9.65
CA TYR A 35 17.80 -3.02 -8.57
C TYR A 35 17.85 -4.50 -9.00
N ALA A 36 17.11 -4.85 -10.08
CA ALA A 36 17.07 -6.21 -10.61
C ALA A 36 16.79 -6.22 -12.12
N LYS A 37 17.03 -7.36 -12.76
CA LYS A 37 16.77 -7.66 -14.18
C LYS A 37 15.79 -8.82 -14.29
N ILE A 38 14.84 -8.73 -15.21
CA ILE A 38 13.91 -9.81 -15.55
C ILE A 38 14.46 -10.53 -16.78
N PRO A 39 14.92 -11.80 -16.66
CA PRO A 39 15.53 -12.52 -17.77
C PRO A 39 14.53 -12.90 -18.87
N ALA A 40 13.30 -13.23 -18.45
CA ALA A 40 12.18 -13.51 -19.37
C ALA A 40 10.85 -13.34 -18.63
N ARG A 41 9.76 -13.18 -19.38
CA ARG A 41 8.41 -13.05 -18.81
C ARG A 41 8.09 -14.23 -17.89
N PHE A 42 7.53 -13.94 -16.71
CA PHE A 42 7.17 -14.86 -15.64
C PHE A 42 8.34 -15.59 -14.97
N GLU A 43 9.57 -15.21 -15.24
CA GLU A 43 10.74 -15.75 -14.55
C GLU A 43 11.13 -14.89 -13.33
N ARG A 44 11.88 -15.50 -12.41
CA ARG A 44 12.44 -14.78 -11.27
C ARG A 44 13.43 -13.73 -11.73
N ALA A 45 13.30 -12.54 -11.18
CA ALA A 45 14.27 -11.50 -11.40
C ALA A 45 15.61 -11.84 -10.74
N GLN A 46 16.68 -11.29 -11.29
CA GLN A 46 18.05 -11.42 -10.81
C GLN A 46 18.54 -10.08 -10.30
N PRO A 47 19.25 -10.01 -9.15
CA PRO A 47 19.74 -8.74 -8.63
C PRO A 47 20.76 -8.10 -9.58
N VAL A 48 20.80 -6.77 -9.60
CA VAL A 48 21.89 -6.02 -10.23
C VAL A 48 23.01 -5.90 -9.23
N GLU A 49 24.13 -6.57 -9.49
CA GLU A 49 25.30 -6.61 -8.59
C GLU A 49 26.32 -5.52 -8.93
N SER A 50 26.38 -5.04 -10.19
CA SER A 50 27.30 -4.02 -10.68
C SER A 50 26.75 -3.33 -11.92
N PHE A 51 27.22 -2.12 -12.18
CA PHE A 51 27.00 -1.38 -13.43
C PHE A 51 28.29 -1.29 -14.27
N ASP A 52 29.33 -2.03 -13.92
CA ASP A 52 30.58 -2.22 -14.68
C ASP A 52 31.30 -0.90 -15.05
N GLY A 53 31.29 0.08 -14.16
CA GLY A 53 31.94 1.37 -14.32
C GLY A 53 31.14 2.39 -15.13
N VAL A 54 29.88 2.09 -15.46
CA VAL A 54 29.03 2.97 -16.24
C VAL A 54 28.54 4.17 -15.40
N ALA A 55 28.54 5.36 -15.98
CA ALA A 55 27.86 6.52 -15.41
C ALA A 55 26.35 6.36 -15.60
N ILE A 56 25.60 6.43 -14.51
CA ILE A 56 24.14 6.26 -14.47
C ILE A 56 23.46 7.63 -14.43
N ASP A 57 22.65 7.93 -15.43
CA ASP A 57 21.73 9.07 -15.42
C ASP A 57 20.52 8.73 -14.55
N ALA A 58 20.57 9.11 -13.28
CA ALA A 58 19.50 8.96 -12.32
C ALA A 58 18.65 10.25 -12.18
N THR A 59 18.50 11.02 -13.27
CA THR A 59 17.66 12.24 -13.29
C THR A 59 16.21 11.96 -13.67
N LYS A 60 15.94 10.80 -14.29
CA LYS A 60 14.62 10.43 -14.83
C LYS A 60 14.04 9.25 -14.07
N TYR A 61 12.73 9.27 -13.85
CA TYR A 61 12.01 8.12 -13.34
C TYR A 61 12.11 6.94 -14.30
N GLY A 62 12.23 5.75 -13.76
CA GLY A 62 12.18 4.52 -14.53
C GLY A 62 10.74 4.12 -14.91
N PRO A 63 10.57 3.22 -15.90
CA PRO A 63 9.26 2.74 -16.27
C PRO A 63 8.63 1.90 -15.13
N LYS A 64 7.30 1.94 -15.05
CA LYS A 64 6.52 1.06 -14.19
C LYS A 64 6.10 -0.22 -14.93
N CYS A 65 5.56 -1.18 -14.19
CA CYS A 65 5.00 -2.40 -14.78
C CYS A 65 3.78 -2.06 -15.65
N PRO A 66 3.64 -2.67 -16.84
CA PRO A 66 2.46 -2.49 -17.67
C PRO A 66 1.17 -2.86 -16.93
N GLN A 67 0.15 -2.02 -17.07
CA GLN A 67 -1.07 -2.11 -16.28
C GLN A 67 -2.27 -1.51 -17.00
N VAL A 68 -3.47 -1.88 -16.51
CA VAL A 68 -4.69 -1.20 -16.93
C VAL A 68 -4.64 0.25 -16.48
N HIS A 69 -4.98 1.16 -17.37
CA HIS A 69 -5.05 2.59 -17.03
C HIS A 69 -6.16 2.85 -16.00
N VAL A 70 -5.78 3.49 -14.89
CA VAL A 70 -6.71 3.92 -13.84
C VAL A 70 -6.47 5.40 -13.57
N ASP A 71 -7.54 6.20 -13.69
CA ASP A 71 -7.50 7.59 -13.27
C ASP A 71 -7.62 7.68 -11.74
N VAL A 72 -6.48 7.80 -11.08
CA VAL A 72 -6.40 7.90 -9.61
C VAL A 72 -7.10 9.14 -9.06
N ARG A 73 -7.31 10.20 -9.90
CA ARG A 73 -8.05 11.40 -9.49
C ARG A 73 -9.47 11.06 -9.09
N HIS A 74 -10.06 10.05 -9.73
CA HIS A 74 -11.43 9.66 -9.45
C HIS A 74 -11.60 9.17 -7.99
N LEU A 75 -10.81 8.19 -7.54
CA LEU A 75 -10.87 7.69 -6.16
C LEU A 75 -10.46 8.77 -5.15
N LEU A 76 -9.39 9.50 -5.43
CA LEU A 76 -8.86 10.52 -4.53
C LEU A 76 -9.66 11.82 -4.53
N ARG A 77 -10.67 11.98 -5.41
CA ARG A 77 -11.47 13.20 -5.57
C ARG A 77 -10.61 14.45 -5.80
N ILE A 78 -9.49 14.29 -6.47
CA ILE A 78 -8.63 15.38 -6.90
C ILE A 78 -9.31 16.09 -8.07
N PRO A 79 -9.23 17.44 -8.18
CA PRO A 79 -9.78 18.17 -9.30
C PRO A 79 -9.32 17.64 -10.65
N GLU A 80 -10.20 17.66 -11.65
CA GLU A 80 -9.93 17.12 -12.99
C GLU A 80 -8.80 17.88 -13.71
N ASP A 81 -8.60 19.14 -13.38
CA ASP A 81 -7.55 20.01 -13.92
C ASP A 81 -6.17 19.75 -13.31
N PHE A 82 -6.06 18.87 -12.30
CA PHE A 82 -4.76 18.43 -11.80
C PHE A 82 -4.07 17.53 -12.83
N GLU A 83 -2.95 18.01 -13.35
CA GLU A 83 -2.19 17.27 -14.35
C GLU A 83 -1.36 16.15 -13.72
N ILE A 84 -1.62 14.92 -14.15
CA ILE A 84 -0.78 13.75 -13.86
C ILE A 84 0.05 13.46 -15.11
N GLU A 85 1.37 13.52 -14.96
CA GLU A 85 2.28 13.24 -16.06
C GLU A 85 2.17 11.77 -16.48
N PRO A 86 2.14 11.47 -17.80
CA PRO A 86 2.19 10.10 -18.29
C PRO A 86 3.47 9.40 -17.83
N GLU A 87 3.33 8.15 -17.38
CA GLU A 87 4.45 7.33 -16.95
C GLU A 87 4.76 6.27 -18.02
N ALA A 88 6.04 6.07 -18.30
CA ALA A 88 6.47 4.98 -19.18
C ALA A 88 6.18 3.62 -18.54
N GLU A 89 5.86 2.63 -19.37
CA GLU A 89 5.62 1.25 -18.95
C GLU A 89 6.54 0.29 -19.72
N ASP A 90 7.14 -0.68 -19.00
CA ASP A 90 7.96 -1.72 -19.60
C ASP A 90 7.99 -2.96 -18.68
N GLU A 91 7.72 -4.14 -19.23
CA GLU A 91 7.66 -5.38 -18.46
C GLU A 91 9.03 -5.88 -17.98
N PHE A 92 10.13 -5.50 -18.64
CA PHE A 92 11.50 -5.95 -18.31
C PHE A 92 12.31 -4.88 -17.57
N GLU A 93 11.98 -3.60 -17.75
CA GLU A 93 12.70 -2.47 -17.17
C GLU A 93 12.03 -1.89 -15.90
N CYS A 94 10.87 -2.45 -15.49
CA CYS A 94 10.09 -1.92 -14.37
C CYS A 94 10.67 -2.21 -12.97
N LEU A 95 11.79 -2.94 -12.86
CA LEU A 95 12.42 -3.20 -11.56
C LEU A 95 13.46 -2.12 -11.25
N ASN A 96 12.98 -0.95 -10.86
CA ASN A 96 13.77 0.23 -10.55
C ASN A 96 13.29 0.90 -9.26
N LEU A 97 14.13 1.74 -8.65
CA LEU A 97 13.84 2.47 -7.42
C LEU A 97 14.28 3.93 -7.53
N ASP A 98 13.69 4.74 -6.66
CA ASP A 98 13.97 6.15 -6.49
C ASP A 98 14.40 6.43 -5.06
N ILE A 99 15.45 7.22 -4.89
CA ILE A 99 15.97 7.66 -3.58
C ILE A 99 15.78 9.16 -3.47
N THR A 100 15.09 9.63 -2.43
CA THR A 100 14.99 11.04 -2.09
C THR A 100 15.68 11.27 -0.74
N SER A 101 16.66 12.15 -0.69
CA SER A 101 17.51 12.36 0.47
C SER A 101 17.77 13.84 0.75
N PRO A 102 18.14 14.21 1.98
CA PRO A 102 18.87 15.46 2.23
C PRO A 102 20.17 15.49 1.41
N PRO A 103 20.72 16.68 1.09
CA PRO A 103 22.04 16.79 0.47
C PRO A 103 23.10 16.13 1.35
N LEU A 104 23.92 15.22 0.77
CA LEU A 104 24.94 14.47 1.51
C LEU A 104 25.93 15.38 2.27
N SER A 105 26.23 16.56 1.73
CA SER A 105 27.16 17.52 2.34
C SER A 105 26.66 18.13 3.66
N GLY A 106 25.40 17.91 4.04
CA GLY A 106 24.77 18.48 5.23
C GLY A 106 24.41 17.48 6.33
N THR A 107 24.80 16.21 6.19
CA THR A 107 24.39 15.14 7.13
C THR A 107 25.52 14.75 8.08
N ASN A 108 25.20 14.66 9.38
CA ASN A 108 26.11 14.19 10.42
C ASN A 108 25.83 12.71 10.73
N GLY A 109 26.38 11.79 9.90
CA GLY A 109 26.21 10.35 10.06
C GLY A 109 25.09 9.75 9.23
N PRO A 110 24.93 8.40 9.28
CA PRO A 110 23.95 7.68 8.47
C PRO A 110 22.51 7.97 8.94
N LEU A 111 21.61 8.14 7.98
CA LEU A 111 20.21 8.54 8.20
C LEU A 111 19.26 7.33 8.20
N PRO A 112 18.17 7.35 8.99
CA PRO A 112 17.13 6.36 8.92
C PRO A 112 16.49 6.36 7.51
N VAL A 113 16.09 5.17 7.06
CA VAL A 113 15.55 4.94 5.71
C VAL A 113 14.10 4.49 5.79
N LEU A 114 13.20 5.23 5.13
CA LEU A 114 11.82 4.84 4.92
C LEU A 114 11.69 4.22 3.54
N VAL A 115 11.32 2.95 3.48
CA VAL A 115 11.10 2.20 2.23
C VAL A 115 9.59 2.05 2.02
N TRP A 116 9.08 2.58 0.91
CA TRP A 116 7.67 2.64 0.59
C TRP A 116 7.26 1.61 -0.46
N ILE A 117 6.22 0.83 -0.14
CA ILE A 117 5.57 -0.10 -1.06
C ILE A 117 4.17 0.45 -1.36
N TYR A 118 3.93 0.85 -2.60
CA TYR A 118 2.63 1.41 -3.00
C TYR A 118 1.54 0.34 -3.09
N GLY A 119 0.27 0.78 -2.97
CA GLY A 119 -0.92 -0.03 -3.15
C GLY A 119 -1.40 -0.13 -4.59
N GLY A 120 -2.69 -0.42 -4.77
CA GLY A 120 -3.34 -0.55 -6.08
C GLY A 120 -3.86 -1.96 -6.36
N SER A 121 -4.41 -2.64 -5.35
CA SER A 121 -5.06 -3.96 -5.47
C SER A 121 -4.18 -5.05 -6.11
N GLN A 122 -2.86 -4.88 -6.10
CA GLN A 122 -1.85 -5.74 -6.73
C GLN A 122 -1.94 -5.76 -8.27
N VAL A 123 -2.68 -4.84 -8.88
CA VAL A 123 -2.88 -4.77 -10.34
C VAL A 123 -2.36 -3.49 -10.96
N VAL A 124 -2.28 -2.40 -10.19
CA VAL A 124 -1.79 -1.10 -10.67
C VAL A 124 -0.84 -0.45 -9.66
N THR A 125 0.04 0.42 -10.15
CA THR A 125 0.79 1.38 -9.33
C THR A 125 -0.16 2.50 -8.94
N PHE A 126 -0.57 2.55 -7.67
CA PHE A 126 -1.43 3.61 -7.19
C PHE A 126 -0.58 4.75 -6.63
N CYS A 127 -0.54 5.87 -7.33
CA CYS A 127 0.18 7.08 -6.94
C CYS A 127 1.70 6.88 -6.78
N SER A 128 2.42 6.85 -7.89
CA SER A 128 3.89 6.88 -7.91
C SER A 128 4.45 8.25 -7.48
N ALA A 129 5.74 8.32 -7.24
CA ALA A 129 6.45 9.59 -7.03
C ALA A 129 6.36 10.51 -8.27
N GLN A 130 6.39 9.94 -9.49
CA GLN A 130 6.26 10.67 -10.75
C GLN A 130 4.90 11.33 -10.91
N SER A 131 3.83 10.73 -10.37
CA SER A 131 2.48 11.29 -10.41
C SER A 131 2.32 12.60 -9.63
N LYS A 132 3.32 13.03 -8.87
CA LYS A 132 3.35 14.14 -7.91
C LYS A 132 2.49 13.88 -6.66
N ILE A 133 1.50 13.01 -6.69
CA ILE A 133 0.62 12.73 -5.54
C ILE A 133 1.43 12.13 -4.38
N CYS A 134 2.26 11.12 -4.68
CA CYS A 134 3.12 10.46 -3.70
C CYS A 134 4.60 10.84 -3.86
N ASP A 135 4.90 12.08 -4.28
CA ASP A 135 6.27 12.62 -4.31
C ASP A 135 6.76 12.83 -2.87
N PRO A 136 7.83 12.15 -2.43
CA PRO A 136 8.34 12.23 -1.06
C PRO A 136 9.14 13.50 -0.77
N THR A 137 9.31 14.40 -1.73
CA THR A 137 10.10 15.64 -1.59
C THR A 137 9.73 16.40 -0.33
N ARG A 138 8.43 16.59 -0.08
CA ARG A 138 7.94 17.33 1.08
C ARG A 138 8.25 16.65 2.41
N ILE A 139 8.08 15.32 2.49
CA ILE A 139 8.38 14.54 3.71
C ILE A 139 9.87 14.70 4.06
N VAL A 140 10.76 14.55 3.06
CA VAL A 140 12.20 14.69 3.27
C VAL A 140 12.57 16.13 3.63
N ALA A 141 12.00 17.14 2.96
CA ALA A 141 12.24 18.55 3.29
C ALA A 141 11.77 18.88 4.73
N GLU A 142 10.57 18.45 5.12
CA GLU A 142 10.06 18.66 6.48
C GLU A 142 10.90 17.90 7.53
N SER A 143 11.50 16.75 7.19
CA SER A 143 12.43 16.05 8.08
C SER A 143 13.71 16.84 8.35
N ILE A 144 14.25 17.53 7.35
CA ILE A 144 15.38 18.45 7.48
C ILE A 144 15.00 19.62 8.40
N LYS A 145 13.86 20.26 8.10
CA LYS A 145 13.35 21.39 8.88
C LYS A 145 13.12 21.04 10.36
N GLY A 146 12.64 19.82 10.61
CA GLY A 146 12.41 19.29 11.96
C GLY A 146 13.67 18.80 12.66
N ASN A 147 14.85 18.94 12.08
CA ASN A 147 16.12 18.39 12.58
C ASN A 147 16.06 16.87 12.85
N GLN A 148 15.30 16.15 12.03
CA GLN A 148 15.08 14.70 12.06
C GLN A 148 15.20 14.13 10.64
N PRO A 149 16.33 14.37 9.94
CA PRO A 149 16.47 14.01 8.55
C PRO A 149 16.30 12.51 8.34
N LEU A 150 15.71 12.13 7.21
CA LEU A 150 15.56 10.75 6.77
C LEU A 150 15.76 10.64 5.25
N ILE A 151 16.02 9.43 4.79
CA ILE A 151 15.99 9.06 3.37
C ILE A 151 14.68 8.34 3.07
N PHE A 152 14.08 8.67 1.94
CA PHE A 152 12.89 8.00 1.43
C PHE A 152 13.26 7.20 0.17
N VAL A 153 12.89 5.92 0.13
CA VAL A 153 13.06 5.05 -1.03
C VAL A 153 11.71 4.52 -1.45
N SER A 154 11.33 4.74 -2.71
CA SER A 154 10.21 4.07 -3.37
C SER A 154 10.73 3.19 -4.50
N PHE A 155 10.01 2.14 -4.86
CA PHE A 155 10.43 1.26 -5.94
C PHE A 155 9.24 0.69 -6.69
N ASN A 156 9.45 0.41 -7.97
CA ASN A 156 8.52 -0.31 -8.82
C ASN A 156 8.77 -1.82 -8.73
N TYR A 157 7.71 -2.60 -8.89
CA TYR A 157 7.75 -4.06 -8.89
C TYR A 157 6.68 -4.58 -9.86
N ARG A 158 6.78 -5.84 -10.28
CA ARG A 158 5.78 -6.44 -11.17
C ARG A 158 4.40 -6.50 -10.53
N LEU A 159 3.38 -6.28 -11.35
CA LEU A 159 1.97 -6.22 -10.97
C LEU A 159 1.15 -7.19 -11.81
N ASN A 160 -0.11 -7.34 -11.47
CA ASN A 160 -1.13 -8.07 -12.22
C ASN A 160 -0.62 -9.44 -12.73
N ILE A 161 -0.91 -9.83 -13.97
CA ILE A 161 -0.47 -11.12 -14.54
C ILE A 161 1.06 -11.24 -14.58
N PHE A 162 1.80 -10.12 -14.77
CA PHE A 162 3.27 -10.16 -14.80
C PHE A 162 3.89 -10.56 -13.47
N SER A 163 3.21 -10.31 -12.35
CA SER A 163 3.60 -10.74 -11.01
C SER A 163 2.97 -12.07 -10.59
N PHE A 164 1.77 -12.34 -11.07
CA PHE A 164 1.00 -13.53 -10.70
C PHE A 164 1.63 -14.78 -11.28
N GLY A 165 2.14 -14.66 -12.53
CA GLY A 165 2.85 -15.71 -13.23
C GLY A 165 1.94 -16.61 -14.08
N ASP A 166 2.54 -17.65 -14.67
CA ASP A 166 1.90 -18.63 -15.54
C ASP A 166 1.68 -20.01 -14.85
N GLY A 167 1.74 -20.02 -13.52
CA GLY A 167 1.59 -21.24 -12.70
C GLY A 167 2.90 -21.96 -12.39
N LYS A 168 4.01 -21.68 -13.10
CA LYS A 168 5.34 -22.26 -12.80
C LYS A 168 6.02 -21.50 -11.65
N GLU A 169 6.09 -20.19 -11.76
CA GLU A 169 6.54 -19.30 -10.70
C GLU A 169 5.35 -18.53 -10.15
N LYS A 170 5.35 -18.30 -8.83
CA LYS A 170 4.28 -17.62 -8.09
C LYS A 170 4.83 -16.47 -7.30
N ASN A 171 3.94 -15.49 -6.97
CA ASN A 171 4.26 -14.41 -6.05
C ASN A 171 5.51 -13.60 -6.47
N LEU A 172 5.66 -13.34 -7.76
CA LEU A 172 6.83 -12.65 -8.29
C LEU A 172 6.96 -11.23 -7.72
N ALA A 173 5.83 -10.54 -7.45
CA ALA A 173 5.85 -9.24 -6.79
C ALA A 173 6.60 -9.26 -5.46
N ILE A 174 6.33 -10.25 -4.59
CA ILE A 174 7.01 -10.38 -3.29
C ILE A 174 8.51 -10.65 -3.48
N LYS A 175 8.87 -11.44 -4.49
CA LYS A 175 10.26 -11.75 -4.82
C LYS A 175 10.99 -10.52 -5.33
N ASP A 176 10.36 -9.72 -6.21
CA ASP A 176 10.89 -8.46 -6.71
C ASP A 176 11.09 -7.45 -5.58
N GLN A 177 10.07 -7.28 -4.72
CA GLN A 177 10.13 -6.40 -3.54
C GLN A 177 11.25 -6.84 -2.57
N ARG A 178 11.48 -8.15 -2.42
CA ARG A 178 12.59 -8.66 -1.62
C ARG A 178 13.93 -8.20 -2.19
N LEU A 179 14.12 -8.32 -3.50
CA LEU A 179 15.33 -7.84 -4.17
C LEU A 179 15.53 -6.32 -3.98
N ALA A 180 14.45 -5.52 -4.04
CA ALA A 180 14.52 -4.09 -3.78
C ALA A 180 14.94 -3.78 -2.33
N ILE A 181 14.33 -4.46 -1.34
CA ILE A 181 14.67 -4.31 0.08
C ILE A 181 16.12 -4.75 0.35
N ASP A 182 16.54 -5.85 -0.24
CA ASP A 182 17.92 -6.34 -0.09
C ASP A 182 18.91 -5.41 -0.78
N TRP A 183 18.55 -4.82 -1.95
CA TRP A 183 19.34 -3.79 -2.60
C TRP A 183 19.52 -2.56 -1.68
N VAL A 184 18.44 -2.08 -1.05
CA VAL A 184 18.51 -0.97 -0.09
C VAL A 184 19.45 -1.31 1.07
N ARG A 185 19.32 -2.50 1.66
CA ARG A 185 20.20 -2.94 2.76
C ARG A 185 21.69 -2.97 2.35
N LYS A 186 21.97 -3.39 1.14
CA LYS A 186 23.34 -3.52 0.64
C LYS A 186 23.95 -2.18 0.25
N ASN A 187 23.15 -1.29 -0.36
CA ASN A 187 23.69 -0.18 -1.14
C ASN A 187 23.36 1.23 -0.59
N ILE A 188 22.40 1.37 0.33
CA ILE A 188 21.92 2.69 0.75
C ILE A 188 22.94 3.52 1.53
N ALA A 189 23.98 2.89 2.07
CA ALA A 189 25.02 3.56 2.84
C ALA A 189 25.76 4.63 2.03
N GLU A 190 26.07 4.36 0.75
CA GLU A 190 26.73 5.32 -0.13
C GLU A 190 25.85 6.53 -0.48
N PHE A 191 24.52 6.38 -0.33
CA PHE A 191 23.55 7.47 -0.43
C PHE A 191 23.26 8.15 0.93
N GLY A 192 24.06 7.83 1.98
CA GLY A 192 23.95 8.42 3.32
C GLY A 192 22.94 7.74 4.25
N GLY A 193 22.38 6.59 3.87
CA GLY A 193 21.41 5.86 4.68
C GLY A 193 22.03 4.84 5.64
N ASP A 194 21.30 4.54 6.71
CA ASP A 194 21.67 3.46 7.66
C ASP A 194 20.96 2.15 7.26
N PRO A 195 21.70 1.16 6.73
CA PRO A 195 21.14 -0.13 6.33
C PRO A 195 20.55 -0.93 7.49
N ASN A 196 20.88 -0.58 8.73
CA ASN A 196 20.35 -1.21 9.93
C ASN A 196 19.17 -0.45 10.55
N ASN A 197 18.78 0.68 9.97
CA ASN A 197 17.69 1.51 10.47
C ASN A 197 16.63 1.74 9.39
N ILE A 198 16.05 0.63 8.91
CA ILE A 198 15.03 0.62 7.87
C ILE A 198 13.64 0.52 8.49
N THR A 199 12.74 1.38 8.00
CA THR A 199 11.29 1.30 8.24
C THR A 199 10.62 0.88 6.92
N LEU A 200 9.89 -0.24 6.92
CA LEU A 200 9.04 -0.63 5.79
C LEU A 200 7.67 -0.02 5.95
N ALA A 201 7.15 0.63 4.93
CA ALA A 201 5.82 1.23 4.98
C ALA A 201 5.04 0.96 3.69
N GLY A 202 3.72 0.87 3.80
CA GLY A 202 2.86 0.74 2.65
C GLY A 202 1.40 1.05 3.01
N GLU A 203 0.63 1.34 1.97
CA GLU A 203 -0.80 1.58 2.08
C GLU A 203 -1.57 0.53 1.26
N SER A 204 -2.77 0.12 1.74
CA SER A 204 -3.64 -0.82 1.01
C SER A 204 -2.92 -2.14 0.66
N ALA A 205 -2.88 -2.52 -0.61
CA ALA A 205 -2.12 -3.68 -1.08
C ALA A 205 -0.62 -3.58 -0.75
N GLY A 206 -0.06 -2.37 -0.67
CA GLY A 206 1.30 -2.14 -0.20
C GLY A 206 1.49 -2.56 1.26
N ALA A 207 0.53 -2.24 2.13
CA ALA A 207 0.54 -2.68 3.52
C ALA A 207 0.35 -4.21 3.65
N VAL A 208 -0.42 -4.85 2.75
CA VAL A 208 -0.48 -6.32 2.64
C VAL A 208 0.91 -6.90 2.38
N TYR A 209 1.64 -6.33 1.43
CA TYR A 209 3.00 -6.76 1.11
C TYR A 209 3.98 -6.49 2.25
N VAL A 210 3.90 -5.31 2.91
CA VAL A 210 4.71 -5.05 4.11
C VAL A 210 4.46 -6.15 5.15
N HIS A 211 3.19 -6.46 5.47
CA HIS A 211 2.88 -7.52 6.44
C HIS A 211 3.41 -8.90 5.98
N ALA A 212 3.32 -9.23 4.68
CA ALA A 212 3.93 -10.44 4.13
C ALA A 212 5.45 -10.48 4.36
N HIS A 213 6.14 -9.36 4.16
CA HIS A 213 7.58 -9.25 4.44
C HIS A 213 7.91 -9.37 5.92
N LEU A 214 7.07 -8.86 6.83
CA LEU A 214 7.27 -9.02 8.27
C LEU A 214 7.19 -10.49 8.70
N ILE A 215 6.40 -11.30 8.01
CA ILE A 215 6.23 -12.74 8.32
C ILE A 215 7.31 -13.60 7.65
N THR A 216 7.72 -13.27 6.44
CA THR A 216 8.56 -14.13 5.59
C THR A 216 9.98 -13.64 5.42
N GLY A 217 10.26 -12.41 5.80
CA GLY A 217 11.52 -11.74 5.54
C GLY A 217 12.45 -11.65 6.75
N PRO A 218 13.66 -11.11 6.54
CA PRO A 218 14.53 -10.76 7.63
C PRO A 218 13.94 -9.64 8.48
N PRO A 219 14.28 -9.57 9.78
CA PRO A 219 13.77 -8.54 10.68
C PRO A 219 14.01 -7.12 10.19
N VAL A 220 13.05 -6.24 10.46
CA VAL A 220 13.17 -4.79 10.29
C VAL A 220 12.95 -4.10 11.63
N ARG A 221 13.52 -2.92 11.79
CA ARG A 221 13.31 -2.18 13.04
C ARG A 221 11.87 -1.70 13.16
N ARG A 222 11.33 -1.10 12.09
CA ARG A 222 10.00 -0.51 12.11
C ARG A 222 9.20 -0.87 10.88
N ALA A 223 7.88 -0.86 11.07
CA ALA A 223 6.96 -0.96 9.94
C ALA A 223 5.75 -0.06 10.12
N VAL A 224 5.15 0.34 9.00
CA VAL A 224 3.86 1.03 8.97
C VAL A 224 2.90 0.26 8.06
N LEU A 225 1.75 -0.11 8.63
CA LEU A 225 0.64 -0.71 7.90
C LEU A 225 -0.51 0.29 7.83
N ALA A 226 -0.62 1.03 6.73
CA ALA A 226 -1.69 1.97 6.49
C ALA A 226 -2.82 1.28 5.71
N SER A 227 -4.01 1.22 6.27
CA SER A 227 -5.22 0.70 5.59
C SER A 227 -5.02 -0.65 4.91
N GLY A 228 -4.29 -1.58 5.56
CA GLY A 228 -4.06 -2.91 4.98
C GLY A 228 -3.23 -3.85 5.84
N SER A 229 -3.41 -5.14 5.60
CA SER A 229 -2.64 -6.24 6.19
C SER A 229 -2.97 -7.54 5.44
N LEU A 230 -2.34 -8.66 5.81
CA LEU A 230 -2.71 -9.97 5.23
C LEU A 230 -4.17 -10.39 5.49
N TYR A 231 -4.87 -9.76 6.43
CA TYR A 231 -6.33 -9.97 6.59
C TYR A 231 -7.15 -9.30 5.49
N LEU A 232 -6.63 -8.23 4.85
CA LEU A 232 -7.26 -7.61 3.69
C LEU A 232 -7.15 -8.50 2.45
N SER A 233 -5.99 -9.09 2.21
CA SER A 233 -5.73 -9.97 1.06
C SER A 233 -4.82 -11.12 1.51
N SER A 234 -5.44 -12.12 2.15
CA SER A 234 -4.74 -13.33 2.62
C SER A 234 -4.27 -14.18 1.43
N PRO A 235 -3.23 -14.98 1.64
CA PRO A 235 -2.86 -16.00 0.66
C PRO A 235 -4.04 -16.91 0.34
N LEU A 236 -4.30 -17.15 -0.97
CA LEU A 236 -5.39 -17.97 -1.44
C LEU A 236 -4.88 -19.27 -2.09
N PRO A 237 -5.69 -20.33 -2.06
CA PRO A 237 -5.33 -21.64 -2.63
C PRO A 237 -4.83 -21.55 -4.08
N VAL A 238 -3.83 -22.37 -4.38
CA VAL A 238 -3.17 -22.42 -5.72
C VAL A 238 -4.16 -22.75 -6.81
N GLU A 239 -5.17 -23.58 -6.52
CA GLU A 239 -6.24 -23.99 -7.46
C GLU A 239 -7.00 -22.75 -7.97
N ARG A 240 -7.22 -21.76 -7.10
CA ARG A 240 -7.86 -20.50 -7.48
C ARG A 240 -6.99 -19.67 -8.42
N GLY A 241 -5.69 -19.68 -8.18
CA GLY A 241 -4.72 -19.07 -9.08
C GLY A 241 -4.69 -19.72 -10.44
N ASN A 242 -4.64 -21.07 -10.47
CA ASN A 242 -4.66 -21.83 -11.71
C ASN A 242 -5.95 -21.60 -12.52
N ALA A 243 -7.09 -21.46 -11.84
CA ALA A 243 -8.36 -21.16 -12.51
C ALA A 243 -8.31 -19.78 -13.22
N LEU A 244 -7.75 -18.75 -12.56
CA LEU A 244 -7.57 -17.44 -13.17
C LEU A 244 -6.60 -17.50 -14.37
N ILE A 245 -5.46 -18.18 -14.20
CA ILE A 245 -4.47 -18.36 -15.28
C ILE A 245 -5.12 -19.03 -16.50
N ASN A 246 -5.89 -20.10 -16.31
CA ASN A 246 -6.60 -20.79 -17.39
C ASN A 246 -7.63 -19.88 -18.08
N THR A 247 -8.33 -19.03 -17.32
CA THR A 247 -9.26 -18.03 -17.87
C THR A 247 -8.52 -17.03 -18.76
N LEU A 248 -7.40 -16.50 -18.29
CA LEU A 248 -6.59 -15.54 -19.04
C LEU A 248 -5.91 -16.21 -20.25
N GLU A 249 -5.44 -17.45 -20.12
CA GLU A 249 -4.89 -18.24 -21.24
C GLU A 249 -5.92 -18.42 -22.36
N SER A 250 -7.14 -18.82 -21.99
CA SER A 250 -8.24 -18.93 -22.96
C SER A 250 -8.56 -17.61 -23.63
N LYS A 251 -8.54 -16.51 -22.84
CA LYS A 251 -8.83 -15.17 -23.37
C LYS A 251 -7.77 -14.69 -24.35
N VAL A 252 -6.48 -14.87 -24.08
CA VAL A 252 -5.42 -14.47 -25.04
C VAL A 252 -5.48 -15.30 -26.32
N GLN A 253 -5.89 -16.59 -26.24
CA GLN A 253 -6.10 -17.42 -27.43
C GLN A 253 -7.32 -16.93 -28.24
N GLU A 254 -8.42 -16.54 -27.61
CA GLU A 254 -9.56 -15.89 -28.27
C GLU A 254 -9.15 -14.58 -28.97
N LEU A 255 -8.17 -13.85 -28.41
CA LEU A 255 -7.59 -12.63 -28.98
C LEU A 255 -6.53 -12.92 -30.08
N GLY A 256 -6.34 -14.17 -30.46
CA GLY A 256 -5.46 -14.60 -31.55
C GLY A 256 -3.98 -14.73 -31.18
N GLN A 257 -3.66 -14.83 -29.89
CA GLN A 257 -2.29 -15.08 -29.43
C GLN A 257 -2.08 -16.55 -29.07
N GLU A 258 -0.84 -17.00 -29.06
CA GLU A 258 -0.47 -18.40 -28.79
C GLU A 258 -0.68 -18.79 -27.31
N SER A 259 -0.17 -17.94 -26.39
CA SER A 259 -0.19 -18.19 -24.95
C SER A 259 0.10 -16.92 -24.17
N LEU A 260 -0.13 -16.91 -22.85
CA LEU A 260 0.25 -15.80 -21.97
C LEU A 260 1.73 -15.42 -22.10
N ARG A 261 2.60 -16.41 -22.25
CA ARG A 261 4.05 -16.19 -22.33
C ARG A 261 4.49 -15.49 -23.62
N HIS A 262 3.82 -15.75 -24.72
CA HIS A 262 4.17 -15.25 -26.06
C HIS A 262 3.24 -14.14 -26.56
N SER A 263 2.26 -13.74 -25.76
CA SER A 263 1.37 -12.60 -26.12
C SER A 263 2.07 -11.26 -26.06
N SER A 264 1.58 -10.31 -26.85
CA SER A 264 1.97 -8.91 -26.68
C SER A 264 1.50 -8.36 -25.33
N VAL A 265 2.17 -7.34 -24.80
CA VAL A 265 1.77 -6.63 -23.56
C VAL A 265 0.33 -6.10 -23.70
N ASP A 266 0.00 -5.47 -24.81
CA ASP A 266 -1.34 -4.92 -25.08
C ASP A 266 -2.43 -6.01 -25.03
N CYS A 267 -2.13 -7.21 -25.55
CA CYS A 267 -3.06 -8.33 -25.49
C CYS A 267 -3.28 -8.81 -24.04
N LEU A 268 -2.22 -8.87 -23.21
CA LEU A 268 -2.33 -9.24 -21.81
C LEU A 268 -3.15 -8.22 -21.02
N ILE A 269 -2.91 -6.94 -21.23
CA ILE A 269 -3.67 -5.86 -20.58
C ILE A 269 -5.14 -5.90 -21.01
N ARG A 270 -5.40 -6.10 -22.29
CA ARG A 270 -6.77 -6.28 -22.81
C ARG A 270 -7.47 -7.51 -22.22
N ALA A 271 -6.75 -8.65 -22.10
CA ALA A 271 -7.31 -9.83 -21.47
C ALA A 271 -7.70 -9.60 -20.00
N LEU A 272 -6.87 -8.89 -19.23
CA LEU A 272 -7.20 -8.48 -17.85
C LEU A 272 -8.48 -7.64 -17.80
N GLN A 273 -8.62 -6.67 -18.70
CA GLN A 273 -9.81 -5.79 -18.78
C GLN A 273 -11.07 -6.59 -19.15
N GLU A 274 -11.02 -7.40 -20.22
CA GLU A 274 -12.18 -8.17 -20.70
C GLU A 274 -12.60 -9.28 -19.71
N CYS A 275 -11.67 -9.79 -18.90
CA CYS A 275 -11.95 -10.72 -17.80
C CYS A 275 -12.30 -10.01 -16.47
N ASN A 276 -12.39 -8.67 -16.43
CA ASN A 276 -12.69 -7.88 -15.24
C ASN A 276 -11.76 -8.19 -14.05
N VAL A 277 -10.44 -8.36 -14.31
CA VAL A 277 -9.45 -8.62 -13.26
C VAL A 277 -9.02 -7.32 -12.60
N ASN A 278 -9.76 -6.92 -11.56
CA ASN A 278 -9.56 -5.67 -10.83
C ASN A 278 -8.75 -5.83 -9.53
N THR A 279 -8.35 -7.05 -9.20
CA THR A 279 -7.51 -7.36 -8.04
C THR A 279 -6.75 -8.67 -8.27
N MET A 280 -5.55 -8.74 -7.72
CA MET A 280 -4.80 -9.97 -7.55
C MET A 280 -4.68 -10.32 -6.06
N TRP A 281 -4.03 -11.42 -5.76
CA TRP A 281 -3.80 -11.89 -4.39
C TRP A 281 -2.48 -12.65 -4.29
N ILE A 282 -2.00 -12.82 -3.07
CA ILE A 282 -0.87 -13.69 -2.78
C ILE A 282 -1.34 -15.15 -2.92
N GLN A 283 -0.64 -15.93 -3.72
CA GLN A 283 -0.92 -17.36 -3.84
C GLN A 283 -0.31 -18.12 -2.68
N GLU A 284 -0.99 -19.14 -2.18
CA GLU A 284 -0.44 -20.01 -1.13
C GLU A 284 0.93 -20.58 -1.54
N ASP A 285 1.84 -20.53 -0.60
CA ASP A 285 3.19 -21.08 -0.66
C ASP A 285 3.54 -21.56 0.75
N SER A 286 4.51 -22.46 0.88
CA SER A 286 4.98 -23.00 2.16
C SER A 286 5.40 -21.89 3.14
N VAL A 287 5.91 -20.77 2.64
CA VAL A 287 6.30 -19.62 3.46
C VAL A 287 5.10 -18.91 4.11
N PHE A 288 3.89 -19.07 3.57
CA PHE A 288 2.65 -18.49 4.12
C PHE A 288 1.78 -19.50 4.86
N GLN A 289 2.19 -20.76 4.92
CA GLN A 289 1.43 -21.75 5.70
C GLN A 289 1.31 -21.29 7.15
N ASP A 290 0.09 -21.30 7.67
CA ASP A 290 -0.24 -20.85 9.04
C ASP A 290 0.24 -19.42 9.35
N TRP A 291 0.18 -18.52 8.38
CA TRP A 291 0.67 -17.15 8.48
C TRP A 291 0.10 -16.37 9.67
N GLY A 292 -1.15 -16.63 10.05
CA GLY A 292 -1.83 -15.96 11.16
C GLY A 292 -1.14 -16.19 12.52
N ASN A 293 -0.45 -17.32 12.68
CA ASN A 293 0.26 -17.69 13.92
C ASN A 293 1.78 -17.40 13.84
N LYS A 294 2.33 -17.04 12.66
CA LYS A 294 3.75 -16.70 12.54
C LYS A 294 4.05 -15.37 13.20
N PRO A 295 5.20 -15.23 13.88
CA PRO A 295 5.61 -13.96 14.45
C PRO A 295 6.02 -12.96 13.37
N GLU A 296 5.61 -11.72 13.51
CA GLU A 296 6.08 -10.60 12.70
C GLU A 296 7.50 -10.21 13.14
N GLN A 297 8.41 -10.17 12.18
CA GLN A 297 9.83 -9.84 12.39
C GLN A 297 10.03 -8.31 12.39
N VAL A 298 9.49 -7.66 13.42
CA VAL A 298 9.54 -6.19 13.59
C VAL A 298 9.69 -5.85 15.09
N GLU A 299 10.36 -4.74 15.40
CA GLU A 299 10.48 -4.22 16.77
C GLU A 299 9.33 -3.27 17.12
N GLU A 300 8.98 -2.38 16.20
CA GLU A 300 7.97 -1.34 16.37
C GLU A 300 7.01 -1.29 15.16
N LEU A 301 5.73 -1.22 15.43
CA LEU A 301 4.69 -1.10 14.40
C LEU A 301 3.85 0.16 14.60
N MET A 302 3.62 0.90 13.50
CA MET A 302 2.56 1.90 13.40
C MET A 302 1.47 1.35 12.48
N ILE A 303 0.20 1.37 12.92
CA ILE A 303 -0.90 0.75 12.17
C ILE A 303 -2.20 1.54 12.36
N GLY A 304 -2.97 1.68 11.28
CA GLY A 304 -4.25 2.38 11.33
C GLY A 304 -5.10 2.22 10.08
N ASP A 305 -6.28 2.82 10.13
CA ASP A 305 -7.29 2.82 9.08
C ASP A 305 -7.91 4.20 8.85
N THR A 306 -8.60 4.37 7.72
CA THR A 306 -9.49 5.50 7.46
C THR A 306 -10.92 5.17 7.90
N GLU A 307 -11.79 6.19 8.00
CA GLU A 307 -13.18 6.03 8.42
C GLU A 307 -13.99 5.18 7.42
N TYR A 308 -13.75 5.32 6.12
CA TYR A 308 -14.56 4.74 5.05
C TYR A 308 -13.70 3.98 4.01
N GLU A 309 -13.11 2.89 4.45
CA GLU A 309 -12.27 2.02 3.62
C GLU A 309 -13.08 1.27 2.56
N SER A 310 -14.31 0.85 2.90
CA SER A 310 -15.16 0.03 2.04
C SER A 310 -15.67 0.75 0.78
N VAL A 311 -15.34 2.02 0.59
CA VAL A 311 -15.66 2.78 -0.63
C VAL A 311 -15.25 2.04 -1.90
N ILE A 312 -14.09 1.36 -1.89
CA ILE A 312 -13.58 0.62 -3.06
C ILE A 312 -14.45 -0.58 -3.48
N TRP A 313 -15.41 -1.00 -2.67
CA TRP A 313 -16.43 -2.00 -3.03
C TRP A 313 -17.82 -1.41 -3.23
N ARG A 314 -17.98 -0.11 -3.08
CA ARG A 314 -19.31 0.53 -3.15
C ARG A 314 -20.02 0.21 -4.46
N ASN A 315 -19.39 0.46 -5.61
CA ASN A 315 -20.00 0.20 -6.92
C ASN A 315 -20.40 -1.27 -7.07
N GLY A 316 -19.59 -2.20 -6.59
CA GLY A 316 -19.92 -3.62 -6.62
C GLY A 316 -21.08 -4.00 -5.72
N ILE A 317 -21.16 -3.43 -4.50
CA ILE A 317 -22.28 -3.67 -3.57
C ILE A 317 -23.56 -3.01 -4.07
N GLU A 318 -23.48 -1.87 -4.76
CA GLU A 318 -24.65 -1.21 -5.36
C GLU A 318 -25.36 -2.08 -6.42
N THR A 319 -24.67 -3.04 -7.04
CA THR A 319 -25.27 -3.98 -8.01
C THR A 319 -26.13 -5.07 -7.36
N PHE A 320 -25.98 -5.31 -6.05
CA PHE A 320 -26.76 -6.29 -5.34
C PHE A 320 -28.17 -5.78 -5.01
N ASP A 321 -29.15 -6.69 -5.03
CA ASP A 321 -30.42 -6.50 -4.34
C ASP A 321 -30.29 -6.87 -2.85
N GLY A 322 -31.27 -6.44 -2.06
CA GLY A 322 -31.28 -6.69 -0.63
C GLY A 322 -31.32 -8.18 -0.25
N ALA A 323 -31.96 -9.03 -1.08
CA ALA A 323 -32.05 -10.46 -0.84
C ALA A 323 -30.68 -11.13 -1.03
N SER A 324 -29.94 -10.78 -2.08
CA SER A 324 -28.58 -11.27 -2.35
C SER A 324 -27.61 -10.87 -1.23
N ILE A 325 -27.68 -9.63 -0.74
CA ILE A 325 -26.87 -9.17 0.40
C ILE A 325 -27.22 -10.00 1.66
N ALA A 326 -28.51 -10.16 1.95
CA ALA A 326 -28.95 -10.92 3.14
C ALA A 326 -28.51 -12.40 3.03
N ALA A 327 -28.58 -13.01 1.86
CA ALA A 327 -28.16 -14.38 1.60
C ALA A 327 -26.64 -14.57 1.84
N ALA A 328 -25.80 -13.56 1.59
CA ALA A 328 -24.38 -13.62 1.91
C ALA A 328 -24.15 -13.90 3.39
N PHE A 329 -24.95 -13.33 4.30
CA PHE A 329 -24.85 -13.57 5.75
C PHE A 329 -25.32 -14.97 6.16
N GLU A 330 -26.13 -15.63 5.34
CA GLU A 330 -26.61 -16.99 5.60
C GLU A 330 -25.58 -18.08 5.28
N THR A 331 -24.44 -17.70 4.70
CA THR A 331 -23.30 -18.61 4.47
C THR A 331 -22.72 -19.13 5.79
N ASP A 332 -22.82 -18.37 6.87
CA ASP A 332 -22.50 -18.85 8.22
C ASP A 332 -23.79 -19.09 9.02
N LYS A 333 -23.95 -20.32 9.53
CA LYS A 333 -25.15 -20.74 10.26
C LYS A 333 -25.13 -20.34 11.74
N SER A 334 -23.96 -20.08 12.29
CA SER A 334 -23.78 -19.82 13.72
C SER A 334 -23.94 -18.33 14.05
N TYR A 335 -23.28 -17.46 13.30
CA TYR A 335 -23.22 -16.02 13.57
C TYR A 335 -23.90 -15.17 12.50
N GLY A 336 -24.14 -15.69 11.30
CA GLY A 336 -24.67 -14.92 10.18
C GLY A 336 -25.93 -14.12 10.51
N THR A 337 -26.92 -14.73 11.18
CA THR A 337 -28.14 -14.02 11.65
C THR A 337 -27.82 -12.91 12.66
N LYS A 338 -26.90 -13.13 13.61
CA LYS A 338 -26.49 -12.11 14.60
C LYS A 338 -25.78 -10.96 13.92
N LEU A 339 -24.84 -11.26 13.03
CA LEU A 339 -24.09 -10.27 12.25
C LEU A 339 -25.03 -9.47 11.35
N ARG A 340 -25.93 -10.12 10.63
CA ARG A 340 -26.94 -9.46 9.79
C ARG A 340 -27.77 -8.43 10.57
N LYS A 341 -28.25 -8.81 11.77
CA LYS A 341 -29.00 -7.91 12.65
C LYS A 341 -28.14 -6.76 13.16
N MET A 342 -26.91 -7.05 13.58
CA MET A 342 -25.99 -6.05 14.13
C MET A 342 -25.64 -4.97 13.09
N TYR A 343 -25.43 -5.36 11.85
CA TYR A 343 -25.15 -4.45 10.73
C TYR A 343 -26.42 -3.93 10.04
N GLN A 344 -27.61 -4.18 10.59
CA GLN A 344 -28.89 -3.70 10.08
C GLN A 344 -29.14 -4.06 8.60
N VAL A 345 -28.67 -5.23 8.18
CA VAL A 345 -28.89 -5.75 6.82
C VAL A 345 -30.30 -6.32 6.73
N VAL A 346 -31.22 -5.50 6.27
CA VAL A 346 -32.65 -5.83 6.15
C VAL A 346 -33.03 -5.80 4.68
N HIS A 347 -33.41 -6.96 4.12
CA HIS A 347 -33.56 -7.19 2.68
C HIS A 347 -34.60 -6.28 2.00
N ASP A 348 -35.64 -5.87 2.69
CA ASP A 348 -36.71 -4.99 2.23
C ASP A 348 -36.41 -3.49 2.38
N ARG A 349 -35.21 -3.15 2.87
CA ARG A 349 -34.72 -1.78 3.02
C ARG A 349 -33.41 -1.59 2.25
N PRO A 350 -33.47 -1.42 0.92
CA PRO A 350 -32.28 -1.51 0.05
C PRO A 350 -31.12 -0.60 0.48
N THR A 351 -31.38 0.66 0.80
CA THR A 351 -30.34 1.61 1.21
C THR A 351 -29.67 1.19 2.52
N ALA A 352 -30.44 0.88 3.56
CA ALA A 352 -29.91 0.44 4.85
C ALA A 352 -29.13 -0.89 4.70
N CYS A 353 -29.65 -1.81 3.88
CA CYS A 353 -29.03 -3.09 3.58
C CYS A 353 -27.63 -2.92 2.96
N LYS A 354 -27.51 -2.06 1.95
CA LYS A 354 -26.23 -1.76 1.27
C LYS A 354 -25.25 -1.06 2.20
N LEU A 355 -25.71 -0.08 2.98
CA LEU A 355 -24.88 0.60 3.98
C LEU A 355 -24.37 -0.37 5.03
N GLY A 356 -25.23 -1.25 5.56
CA GLY A 356 -24.83 -2.28 6.52
C GLY A 356 -23.81 -3.27 5.94
N ALA A 357 -23.94 -3.64 4.67
CA ALA A 357 -22.97 -4.46 3.98
C ALA A 357 -21.61 -3.76 3.84
N LEU A 358 -21.60 -2.47 3.49
CA LEU A 358 -20.39 -1.66 3.42
C LEU A 358 -19.72 -1.52 4.80
N ASP A 359 -20.50 -1.27 5.84
CA ASP A 359 -20.00 -1.21 7.22
C ASP A 359 -19.40 -2.54 7.67
N PHE A 360 -20.03 -3.67 7.33
CA PHE A 360 -19.52 -5.00 7.61
C PHE A 360 -18.19 -5.25 6.88
N VAL A 361 -18.09 -4.88 5.60
CA VAL A 361 -16.85 -5.00 4.82
C VAL A 361 -15.76 -4.10 5.41
N ASN A 362 -16.09 -2.86 5.78
CA ASN A 362 -15.15 -1.94 6.43
C ASN A 362 -14.54 -2.55 7.70
N ASP A 363 -15.39 -3.07 8.57
CA ASP A 363 -14.95 -3.61 9.85
C ASP A 363 -14.17 -4.91 9.69
N THR A 364 -14.59 -5.81 8.80
CA THR A 364 -13.95 -7.13 8.63
C THR A 364 -12.65 -7.08 7.83
N ARG A 365 -12.49 -6.09 6.92
CA ARG A 365 -11.31 -5.99 6.07
C ARG A 365 -10.24 -5.03 6.59
N TYR A 366 -10.62 -4.04 7.41
CA TYR A 366 -9.71 -2.99 7.87
C TYR A 366 -9.71 -2.81 9.39
N THR A 367 -10.80 -2.36 9.99
CA THR A 367 -10.78 -1.95 11.41
C THR A 367 -10.46 -3.11 12.35
N LEU A 368 -11.12 -4.28 12.20
CA LEU A 368 -10.80 -5.46 13.00
C LEU A 368 -9.39 -5.99 12.77
N PRO A 369 -8.90 -6.13 11.53
CA PRO A 369 -7.50 -6.45 11.25
C PRO A 369 -6.48 -5.56 11.95
N VAL A 370 -6.69 -4.24 12.00
CA VAL A 370 -5.81 -3.32 12.75
C VAL A 370 -5.72 -3.74 14.21
N GLU A 371 -6.85 -4.04 14.82
CA GLU A 371 -6.89 -4.47 16.24
C GLU A 371 -6.26 -5.86 16.42
N LEU A 372 -6.51 -6.82 15.51
CA LEU A 372 -5.94 -8.18 15.62
C LEU A 372 -4.41 -8.16 15.51
N VAL A 373 -3.86 -7.44 14.54
CA VAL A 373 -2.40 -7.32 14.36
C VAL A 373 -1.78 -6.59 15.55
N ALA A 374 -2.41 -5.49 16.01
CA ALA A 374 -1.92 -4.73 17.15
C ALA A 374 -1.90 -5.56 18.43
N ASP A 375 -2.97 -6.32 18.70
CA ASP A 375 -3.07 -7.16 19.92
C ASP A 375 -2.03 -8.29 19.88
N LYS A 376 -1.83 -8.93 18.71
CA LYS A 376 -0.82 -10.00 18.54
C LYS A 376 0.59 -9.50 18.83
N LEU A 377 0.96 -8.34 18.28
CA LEU A 377 2.29 -7.75 18.49
C LEU A 377 2.48 -7.26 19.94
N LYS A 378 1.46 -6.66 20.54
CA LYS A 378 1.49 -6.28 21.97
C LYS A 378 1.68 -7.51 22.88
N ALA A 379 0.97 -8.61 22.58
CA ALA A 379 1.15 -9.88 23.30
C ALA A 379 2.59 -10.44 23.15
N ALA A 380 3.25 -10.13 22.05
CA ALA A 380 4.67 -10.47 21.81
C ALA A 380 5.65 -9.42 22.39
N ASN A 381 5.20 -8.48 23.23
CA ASN A 381 5.97 -7.38 23.83
C ASN A 381 6.62 -6.45 22.79
N LYS A 382 5.98 -6.24 21.65
CA LYS A 382 6.40 -5.28 20.62
C LYS A 382 5.73 -3.93 20.87
N ARG A 383 6.41 -2.85 20.45
CA ARG A 383 5.84 -1.50 20.53
C ARG A 383 4.85 -1.28 19.39
N VAL A 384 3.64 -0.86 19.70
CA VAL A 384 2.58 -0.67 18.69
C VAL A 384 1.88 0.65 18.87
N PHE A 385 1.88 1.45 17.81
CA PHE A 385 1.26 2.77 17.72
C PHE A 385 0.05 2.71 16.79
N ARG A 386 -1.17 2.82 17.36
CA ARG A 386 -2.42 2.77 16.59
C ARG A 386 -2.91 4.17 16.26
N TYR A 387 -3.45 4.35 15.06
CA TYR A 387 -4.06 5.61 14.66
C TYR A 387 -5.37 5.39 13.89
N VAL A 388 -6.14 6.46 13.74
CA VAL A 388 -7.32 6.55 12.88
C VAL A 388 -7.27 7.84 12.08
N VAL A 389 -7.71 7.78 10.81
CA VAL A 389 -7.83 8.94 9.95
C VAL A 389 -9.31 9.21 9.72
N ASP A 390 -9.79 10.33 10.24
CA ASP A 390 -11.19 10.76 10.16
C ASP A 390 -11.32 12.13 9.48
N GLN A 391 -10.24 12.66 8.92
CA GLN A 391 -10.26 13.89 8.12
C GLN A 391 -10.88 13.60 6.75
N ALA A 392 -11.98 14.26 6.45
CA ALA A 392 -12.65 14.11 5.18
C ALA A 392 -11.77 14.61 4.00
N ASN A 393 -12.09 14.11 2.81
CA ASN A 393 -11.42 14.53 1.58
C ASN A 393 -11.42 16.07 1.44
N PRO A 394 -10.26 16.67 1.07
CA PRO A 394 -10.10 18.13 1.03
C PRO A 394 -11.06 18.85 0.06
N TRP A 395 -11.37 18.23 -1.07
CA TRP A 395 -12.22 18.81 -2.13
C TRP A 395 -13.68 18.40 -2.01
N GLN A 396 -13.95 17.20 -1.50
CA GLN A 396 -15.30 16.65 -1.42
C GLN A 396 -15.55 16.01 -0.04
N SER A 397 -15.95 16.82 0.93
CA SER A 397 -16.18 16.37 2.32
C SER A 397 -17.24 15.26 2.44
N SER A 398 -18.21 15.21 1.52
CA SER A 398 -19.21 14.13 1.46
C SER A 398 -18.62 12.75 1.14
N SER A 399 -17.42 12.69 0.59
CA SER A 399 -16.67 11.43 0.40
C SER A 399 -16.07 10.91 1.72
N ARG A 400 -16.18 11.67 2.81
CA ARG A 400 -15.68 11.29 4.14
C ARG A 400 -14.16 11.11 4.13
N SER A 401 -13.63 10.45 5.14
CA SER A 401 -12.24 9.94 5.16
C SER A 401 -12.22 8.58 4.48
N HIS A 402 -12.15 8.59 3.15
CA HIS A 402 -12.22 7.38 2.32
C HIS A 402 -10.86 6.70 2.16
N HIS A 403 -10.87 5.45 1.66
CA HIS A 403 -9.64 4.69 1.36
C HIS A 403 -8.63 5.51 0.55
N ALA A 404 -7.37 5.46 0.94
CA ALA A 404 -6.23 6.15 0.34
C ALA A 404 -6.24 7.70 0.45
N VAL A 405 -7.21 8.34 1.13
CA VAL A 405 -7.20 9.80 1.32
C VAL A 405 -6.01 10.27 2.16
N ASP A 406 -5.52 9.44 3.04
CA ASP A 406 -4.34 9.68 3.89
C ASP A 406 -3.05 9.88 3.09
N LEU A 407 -2.96 9.34 1.86
CA LEU A 407 -1.85 9.61 0.95
C LEU A 407 -1.73 11.10 0.61
N LEU A 408 -2.85 11.79 0.43
CA LEU A 408 -2.87 13.24 0.18
C LEU A 408 -2.29 14.03 1.35
N PHE A 409 -2.59 13.60 2.57
CA PHE A 409 -2.09 14.23 3.79
C PHE A 409 -0.61 13.89 4.04
N LEU A 410 -0.25 12.62 3.88
CA LEU A 410 1.09 12.12 4.14
C LEU A 410 2.12 12.72 3.18
N PHE A 411 1.89 12.61 1.89
CA PHE A 411 2.86 13.07 0.90
C PHE A 411 2.82 14.59 0.71
N GLY A 412 1.62 15.18 0.74
CA GLY A 412 1.47 16.62 0.51
C GLY A 412 2.01 17.06 -0.84
N GLY A 413 1.99 16.16 -1.82
CA GLY A 413 2.43 16.45 -3.20
C GLY A 413 1.49 17.41 -3.93
N ILE A 414 0.26 17.54 -3.42
CA ILE A 414 -0.72 18.54 -3.85
C ILE A 414 -0.87 19.58 -2.75
N ASP A 415 -0.93 20.85 -3.13
CA ASP A 415 -1.12 21.94 -2.17
C ASP A 415 -2.52 21.86 -1.53
N LEU A 416 -2.56 21.78 -0.20
CA LEU A 416 -3.77 21.74 0.60
C LEU A 416 -4.00 23.06 1.37
N SER A 417 -3.30 24.13 1.05
CA SER A 417 -3.39 25.43 1.77
C SER A 417 -4.79 26.05 1.69
N PHE A 418 -5.57 25.73 0.64
CA PHE A 418 -6.98 26.15 0.48
C PHE A 418 -7.92 25.55 1.54
N ASN A 419 -7.53 24.44 2.19
CA ASN A 419 -8.29 23.73 3.21
C ASN A 419 -7.45 23.65 4.51
N PRO A 420 -7.59 24.61 5.43
CA PRO A 420 -6.76 24.66 6.63
C PRO A 420 -6.80 23.39 7.48
N ALA A 421 -7.99 22.76 7.59
CA ALA A 421 -8.15 21.52 8.35
C ALA A 421 -7.35 20.35 7.73
N ALA A 422 -7.43 20.19 6.41
CA ALA A 422 -6.67 19.16 5.70
C ALA A 422 -5.16 19.43 5.74
N ASN A 423 -4.76 20.68 5.63
CA ASN A 423 -3.36 21.10 5.71
C ASN A 423 -2.75 20.82 7.10
N GLU A 424 -3.47 21.12 8.18
CA GLU A 424 -3.06 20.80 9.56
C GLU A 424 -2.89 19.30 9.77
N VAL A 425 -3.85 18.49 9.32
CA VAL A 425 -3.75 17.01 9.35
C VAL A 425 -2.51 16.54 8.58
N GLY A 426 -2.27 17.09 7.41
CA GLY A 426 -1.09 16.72 6.61
C GLY A 426 0.23 17.05 7.33
N GLN A 427 0.35 18.23 7.91
CA GLN A 427 1.54 18.64 8.67
C GLN A 427 1.77 17.73 9.89
N GLU A 428 0.74 17.50 10.68
CA GLU A 428 0.86 16.66 11.87
C GLU A 428 1.12 15.19 11.50
N MET A 429 0.53 14.66 10.42
CA MET A 429 0.78 13.30 9.94
C MET A 429 2.25 13.13 9.55
N ARG A 430 2.80 14.00 8.69
CA ARG A 430 4.21 13.94 8.30
C ARG A 430 5.15 14.06 9.50
N LYS A 431 4.87 14.97 10.42
CA LYS A 431 5.64 15.14 11.65
C LYS A 431 5.68 13.85 12.50
N ARG A 432 4.54 13.16 12.65
CA ARG A 432 4.47 11.89 13.41
C ARG A 432 5.17 10.75 12.70
N TRP A 433 5.05 10.66 11.38
CA TRP A 433 5.77 9.67 10.59
C TRP A 433 7.28 9.88 10.65
N ILE A 434 7.75 11.12 10.48
CA ILE A 434 9.18 11.48 10.59
C ILE A 434 9.72 11.09 11.98
N ARG A 435 9.00 11.39 13.07
CA ARG A 435 9.39 10.97 14.42
C ARG A 435 9.51 9.45 14.53
N PHE A 436 8.53 8.71 14.03
CA PHE A 436 8.52 7.25 14.09
C PHE A 436 9.70 6.65 13.31
N VAL A 437 9.96 7.11 12.10
CA VAL A 437 11.09 6.65 11.26
C VAL A 437 12.43 6.93 11.96
N ASN A 438 12.52 8.04 12.68
CA ASN A 438 13.71 8.40 13.50
C ASN A 438 13.77 7.65 14.85
N GLY A 439 12.89 6.69 15.13
CA GLY A 439 12.90 5.88 16.34
C GLY A 439 12.37 6.61 17.59
N MET A 440 11.66 7.71 17.40
CA MET A 440 10.98 8.42 18.48
C MET A 440 9.52 8.03 18.52
N SER A 441 8.97 7.90 19.74
CA SER A 441 7.53 7.64 19.90
C SER A 441 6.71 8.75 19.23
N PRO A 442 5.85 8.41 18.26
CA PRO A 442 5.00 9.39 17.61
C PRO A 442 3.89 9.92 18.55
N TRP A 443 3.44 9.09 19.48
CA TRP A 443 2.50 9.35 20.59
C TRP A 443 2.66 8.29 21.68
N SER A 444 1.79 8.29 22.69
CA SER A 444 1.81 7.29 23.79
C SER A 444 1.30 5.92 23.28
N GLU A 445 2.00 4.82 23.61
CA GLU A 445 1.68 3.48 23.14
C GLU A 445 0.32 2.94 23.66
N ASP A 446 -0.12 3.42 24.82
CA ASP A 446 -1.40 3.11 25.42
C ASP A 446 -2.58 3.91 24.85
N ARG A 447 -2.31 4.86 23.94
CA ARG A 447 -3.29 5.70 23.26
C ARG A 447 -3.35 5.39 21.77
N ARG A 448 -4.44 5.82 21.14
CA ARG A 448 -4.53 5.96 19.69
C ARG A 448 -4.36 7.42 19.32
N PHE A 449 -3.87 7.67 18.13
CA PHE A 449 -3.82 9.02 17.58
C PHE A 449 -4.90 9.19 16.52
N ALA A 450 -5.65 10.29 16.59
CA ALA A 450 -6.68 10.64 15.63
C ALA A 450 -6.21 11.80 14.76
N TYR A 451 -6.27 11.60 13.44
CA TYR A 451 -6.08 12.62 12.43
C TYR A 451 -7.46 13.07 11.92
N GLY A 452 -7.94 14.20 12.39
CA GLY A 452 -9.28 14.70 12.12
C GLY A 452 -10.33 14.22 13.14
N PRO A 453 -11.62 14.53 12.90
CA PRO A 453 -12.13 15.40 11.84
C PRO A 453 -11.79 16.88 12.06
N LEU A 454 -12.09 17.71 11.04
CA LEU A 454 -12.02 19.17 11.10
C LEU A 454 -10.61 19.71 11.50
N GLY A 455 -9.54 19.02 11.13
CA GLY A 455 -8.17 19.40 11.40
C GLY A 455 -7.67 19.04 12.80
N GLU A 456 -8.52 18.51 13.67
CA GLU A 456 -8.11 18.15 15.02
C GLU A 456 -7.19 16.93 15.01
N CYS A 457 -5.99 17.07 15.60
CA CYS A 457 -5.00 16.00 15.70
C CYS A 457 -4.62 15.78 17.15
N LYS A 458 -4.99 14.63 17.72
CA LYS A 458 -4.77 14.36 19.15
C LYS A 458 -4.73 12.88 19.52
N GLU A 459 -4.14 12.60 20.66
CA GLU A 459 -4.33 11.29 21.33
C GLU A 459 -5.77 11.15 21.80
N ILE A 460 -6.34 9.96 21.61
CA ILE A 460 -7.72 9.64 21.99
C ILE A 460 -7.80 8.45 22.95
N THR A 461 -8.80 8.48 23.81
CA THR A 461 -9.14 7.39 24.74
C THR A 461 -9.92 6.28 24.01
N GLU A 462 -10.06 5.10 24.65
CA GLU A 462 -10.91 4.03 24.13
C GLU A 462 -12.38 4.47 23.99
N ALA A 463 -12.90 5.28 24.90
CA ALA A 463 -14.25 5.83 24.78
C ALA A 463 -14.41 6.76 23.55
N GLN A 464 -13.41 7.57 23.28
CA GLN A 464 -13.38 8.41 22.08
C GLN A 464 -13.20 7.58 20.79
N PHE A 465 -12.44 6.47 20.85
CA PHE A 465 -12.36 5.51 19.74
C PHE A 465 -13.73 4.85 19.49
N ALA A 466 -14.44 4.45 20.53
CA ALA A 466 -15.77 3.86 20.42
C ALA A 466 -16.82 4.80 19.80
N SER A 467 -16.61 6.12 19.86
CA SER A 467 -17.48 7.08 19.15
C SER A 467 -17.14 7.23 17.67
N ARG A 468 -16.00 6.69 17.22
CA ARG A 468 -15.47 6.82 15.84
C ARG A 468 -15.53 5.51 15.07
N ARG A 469 -15.50 4.37 15.75
CA ARG A 469 -15.55 3.02 15.17
C ARG A 469 -16.61 2.18 15.89
N ARG A 470 -17.15 1.20 15.22
CA ARG A 470 -18.23 0.32 15.67
C ARG A 470 -17.70 -0.76 16.64
N VAL A 471 -17.22 -0.37 17.83
CA VAL A 471 -16.53 -1.26 18.77
C VAL A 471 -17.37 -2.46 19.17
N GLU A 472 -18.69 -2.31 19.36
CA GLU A 472 -19.57 -3.44 19.71
C GLU A 472 -19.70 -4.44 18.54
N HIS A 473 -19.63 -3.97 17.29
CA HIS A 473 -19.57 -4.84 16.12
C HIS A 473 -18.26 -5.61 16.07
N LEU A 474 -17.13 -4.92 16.36
CA LEU A 474 -15.82 -5.58 16.43
C LEU A 474 -15.77 -6.66 17.50
N LYS A 475 -16.42 -6.47 18.67
CA LYS A 475 -16.54 -7.51 19.70
C LYS A 475 -17.28 -8.74 19.19
N LEU A 476 -18.42 -8.54 18.52
CA LEU A 476 -19.18 -9.65 17.93
C LEU A 476 -18.39 -10.37 16.81
N LEU A 477 -17.63 -9.64 15.99
CA LEU A 477 -16.78 -10.24 14.97
C LEU A 477 -15.64 -11.06 15.59
N ARG A 478 -15.04 -10.60 16.70
CA ARG A 478 -14.03 -11.38 17.45
C ARG A 478 -14.63 -12.66 18.03
N GLU A 479 -15.83 -12.58 18.61
CA GLU A 479 -16.56 -13.75 19.12
C GLU A 479 -16.86 -14.76 18.01
N ALA A 480 -17.31 -14.28 16.86
CA ALA A 480 -17.60 -15.12 15.71
C ALA A 480 -16.35 -15.80 15.13
N GLY A 481 -15.23 -15.11 15.14
CA GLY A 481 -13.98 -15.59 14.56
C GLY A 481 -13.92 -15.48 13.04
N ILE A 482 -12.69 -15.55 12.50
CA ILE A 482 -12.42 -15.35 11.06
C ILE A 482 -13.16 -16.36 10.18
N GLY A 483 -13.33 -17.60 10.63
CA GLY A 483 -14.04 -18.65 9.90
C GLY A 483 -15.51 -18.34 9.63
N ALA A 484 -16.16 -17.56 10.51
CA ALA A 484 -17.54 -17.15 10.35
C ALA A 484 -17.71 -15.92 9.45
N TYR A 485 -16.94 -14.86 9.68
CA TYR A 485 -17.15 -13.61 8.96
C TYR A 485 -16.45 -13.54 7.58
N LEU A 486 -15.35 -14.25 7.40
CA LEU A 486 -14.58 -14.18 6.14
C LEU A 486 -15.37 -14.71 4.94
N PRO A 487 -16.10 -15.85 4.99
CA PRO A 487 -16.96 -16.29 3.88
C PRO A 487 -18.02 -15.26 3.51
N ILE A 488 -18.64 -14.60 4.49
CA ILE A 488 -19.62 -13.52 4.28
C ILE A 488 -18.96 -12.35 3.56
N ALA A 489 -17.80 -11.91 4.04
CA ALA A 489 -17.04 -10.82 3.43
C ALA A 489 -16.65 -11.16 1.99
N PHE A 490 -16.21 -12.40 1.70
CA PHE A 490 -15.91 -12.85 0.34
C PHE A 490 -17.14 -12.83 -0.57
N ALA A 491 -18.29 -13.31 -0.09
CA ALA A 491 -19.53 -13.28 -0.87
C ALA A 491 -19.91 -11.86 -1.31
N LEU A 492 -19.63 -10.87 -0.45
CA LEU A 492 -19.92 -9.45 -0.73
C LEU A 492 -18.85 -8.77 -1.61
N THR A 493 -17.58 -9.19 -1.56
CA THR A 493 -16.46 -8.42 -2.12
C THR A 493 -15.76 -9.07 -3.32
N ALA A 494 -15.86 -10.41 -3.51
CA ALA A 494 -15.09 -11.11 -4.54
C ALA A 494 -15.38 -10.57 -5.95
N GLY A 495 -14.31 -10.12 -6.66
CA GLY A 495 -14.39 -9.60 -8.01
C GLY A 495 -15.09 -8.23 -8.13
N ARG A 496 -15.34 -7.53 -7.02
CA ARG A 496 -16.14 -6.29 -7.00
C ARG A 496 -15.40 -5.06 -6.56
N ILE A 497 -14.09 -5.14 -6.41
CA ILE A 497 -13.30 -3.96 -6.14
C ILE A 497 -13.30 -3.04 -7.36
N SER A 498 -13.36 -1.75 -7.12
CA SER A 498 -13.25 -0.73 -8.16
C SER A 498 -12.50 0.47 -7.62
N LEU A 499 -11.54 0.95 -8.38
CA LEU A 499 -10.85 2.21 -8.12
C LEU A 499 -11.59 3.42 -8.74
N LEU A 500 -12.76 3.17 -9.35
CA LEU A 500 -13.65 4.16 -9.94
C LEU A 500 -14.89 4.47 -9.05
N ASN A 501 -14.77 4.35 -7.74
CA ASN A 501 -15.86 4.63 -6.82
C ASN A 501 -15.98 6.10 -6.46
#